data_3811d55a1e31a9c3a2533ab1b7f49217
#
_entry.id   3811d55a1e31a9c3a2533ab1b7f49217
#
_cell.length_a   1.000
_cell.length_b   1.000
_cell.length_c   1.000
_cell.angle_alpha   90.00
_cell.angle_beta   90.00
_cell.angle_gamma   90.00
#
_symmetry.space_group_name_H-M   'P 1'
#
loop_
_entity.id
_entity.type
_entity.pdbx_description
1 polymer ?
#
loop_
_entity_poly.entity_id
_entity_poly.type
_entity_poly.pdbx_seq_one_letter_code
_entity_poly.pdbx_strand_id
1 'polypeptide(L)'
;DPLIEIDDPAPGQYDIWVGSYSAGDFIDGTLHITELDLEPTEVGLDELDLTLEPYYGETDLEAGFTPDPFEVEMTIGGSIDAEYLGDGCVGFAAAEPDFRIYWSGSSGELRMFFESEDDGDATMIVNLPNGDWTCDDDADGTLNPLVILEDPAEGQYDIWIGSYRRGEFIDGTLSVTELGLAPA
;
A
#
# COMPACT_ATOMS: atom_id res chain seq x y z
N ASP A 1 -21.77 -4.57 1.58
CA ASP A 1 -21.27 -5.82 0.99
C ASP A 1 -22.44 -6.75 0.65
N PRO A 2 -22.38 -7.50 -0.47
CA PRO A 2 -23.43 -8.42 -0.84
C PRO A 2 -23.43 -9.68 0.03
N LEU A 3 -24.61 -10.11 0.45
CA LEU A 3 -24.83 -11.39 1.15
C LEU A 3 -25.84 -12.22 0.34
N ILE A 4 -25.55 -13.48 0.13
CA ILE A 4 -26.47 -14.45 -0.45
C ILE A 4 -26.61 -15.60 0.53
N GLU A 5 -27.82 -15.83 1.02
CA GLU A 5 -28.18 -16.99 1.84
C GLU A 5 -28.91 -18.01 0.99
N ILE A 6 -28.55 -19.26 1.13
CA ILE A 6 -29.21 -20.37 0.44
C ILE A 6 -29.67 -21.38 1.52
N ASP A 7 -30.98 -21.39 1.77
CA ASP A 7 -31.59 -22.36 2.67
C ASP A 7 -31.61 -23.75 2.02
N ASP A 8 -31.20 -24.78 2.78
CA ASP A 8 -31.17 -26.17 2.34
C ASP A 8 -30.49 -26.35 0.96
N PRO A 9 -29.19 -25.98 0.80
CA PRO A 9 -28.53 -26.01 -0.49
C PRO A 9 -28.50 -27.41 -1.08
N ALA A 10 -28.99 -27.56 -2.33
CA ALA A 10 -29.00 -28.85 -3.01
C ALA A 10 -27.56 -29.28 -3.37
N PRO A 11 -27.23 -30.59 -3.31
CA PRO A 11 -25.94 -31.05 -3.82
C PRO A 11 -25.74 -30.70 -5.28
N GLY A 12 -24.61 -30.09 -5.62
CA GLY A 12 -24.33 -29.68 -6.99
C GLY A 12 -23.19 -28.69 -7.11
N GLN A 13 -23.02 -28.16 -8.30
CA GLN A 13 -22.09 -27.08 -8.59
C GLN A 13 -22.80 -25.75 -8.43
N TYR A 14 -22.14 -24.82 -7.79
CA TYR A 14 -22.55 -23.42 -7.67
C TYR A 14 -21.52 -22.55 -8.35
N ASP A 15 -21.94 -21.76 -9.33
CA ASP A 15 -21.08 -20.79 -9.98
C ASP A 15 -21.36 -19.40 -9.38
N ILE A 16 -20.30 -18.73 -8.89
CA ILE A 16 -20.41 -17.46 -8.18
C ILE A 16 -19.69 -16.37 -8.99
N TRP A 17 -20.40 -15.30 -9.29
CA TRP A 17 -19.84 -14.11 -9.92
C TRP A 17 -19.92 -12.95 -8.95
N VAL A 18 -18.76 -12.31 -8.70
CA VAL A 18 -18.65 -11.07 -7.93
C VAL A 18 -18.27 -9.96 -8.89
N GLY A 19 -18.98 -8.85 -8.84
CA GLY A 19 -18.75 -7.73 -9.75
C GLY A 19 -18.94 -6.39 -9.06
N SER A 20 -18.36 -5.36 -9.67
CA SER A 20 -18.56 -3.98 -9.24
C SER A 20 -19.92 -3.45 -9.72
N TYR A 21 -20.46 -2.44 -9.01
CA TYR A 21 -21.69 -1.76 -9.39
C TYR A 21 -21.53 -0.90 -10.66
N SER A 22 -20.36 -0.33 -10.85
CA SER A 22 -20.03 0.53 -11.99
C SER A 22 -19.15 -0.19 -13.00
N ALA A 23 -19.36 0.06 -14.29
CA ALA A 23 -18.55 -0.53 -15.35
C ALA A 23 -17.13 0.06 -15.32
N GLY A 24 -16.14 -0.81 -15.26
CA GLY A 24 -14.72 -0.42 -15.23
C GLY A 24 -14.13 -0.30 -13.83
N ASP A 25 -14.94 -0.39 -12.78
CA ASP A 25 -14.43 -0.42 -11.42
C ASP A 25 -13.87 -1.81 -11.11
N PHE A 26 -12.73 -1.85 -10.48
CA PHE A 26 -12.13 -3.04 -9.86
C PHE A 26 -12.30 -2.92 -8.35
N ILE A 27 -12.71 -3.99 -7.71
CA ILE A 27 -12.94 -4.03 -6.25
C ILE A 27 -12.19 -5.23 -5.71
N ASP A 28 -11.25 -4.98 -4.83
CA ASP A 28 -10.60 -6.03 -4.06
C ASP A 28 -11.48 -6.47 -2.91
N GLY A 29 -11.45 -7.76 -2.60
CA GLY A 29 -12.27 -8.30 -1.54
C GLY A 29 -12.09 -9.79 -1.37
N THR A 30 -12.60 -10.32 -0.26
CA THR A 30 -12.57 -11.74 0.04
C THR A 30 -13.99 -12.33 -0.09
N LEU A 31 -14.12 -13.44 -0.83
CA LEU A 31 -15.34 -14.23 -0.85
C LEU A 31 -15.32 -15.23 0.32
N HIS A 32 -16.27 -15.08 1.24
CA HIS A 32 -16.50 -16.04 2.31
C HIS A 32 -17.66 -16.95 1.95
N ILE A 33 -17.44 -18.28 2.08
CA ILE A 33 -18.48 -19.31 1.94
C ILE A 33 -18.52 -20.07 3.27
N THR A 34 -19.67 -20.08 3.93
CA THR A 34 -19.81 -20.68 5.26
C THR A 34 -21.14 -21.37 5.43
N GLU A 35 -21.18 -22.42 6.25
CA GLU A 35 -22.40 -23.05 6.75
C GLU A 35 -22.84 -22.46 8.11
N LEU A 36 -22.08 -21.47 8.61
CA LEU A 36 -22.40 -20.79 9.86
C LEU A 36 -23.23 -19.55 9.57
N ASP A 37 -24.11 -19.24 10.50
CA ASP A 37 -24.86 -17.97 10.53
C ASP A 37 -23.91 -16.82 10.91
N LEU A 38 -23.04 -16.48 9.96
CA LEU A 38 -22.15 -15.34 10.11
C LEU A 38 -22.82 -14.17 9.42
N GLU A 39 -23.26 -13.19 10.21
CA GLU A 39 -23.44 -11.84 9.67
C GLU A 39 -22.18 -11.48 8.91
N PRO A 40 -22.27 -10.77 7.77
CA PRO A 40 -21.08 -10.17 7.16
C PRO A 40 -20.47 -9.28 8.25
N THR A 41 -19.56 -9.84 9.01
CA THR A 41 -18.63 -8.97 9.70
C THR A 41 -17.93 -8.25 8.56
N GLU A 42 -18.08 -6.95 8.53
CA GLU A 42 -17.05 -6.14 7.95
C GLU A 42 -15.77 -6.56 8.70
N VAL A 43 -15.06 -7.55 8.14
CA VAL A 43 -13.64 -7.63 8.34
C VAL A 43 -13.13 -6.56 7.39
N GLY A 44 -13.56 -5.32 7.68
CA GLY A 44 -12.86 -4.17 7.27
C GLY A 44 -11.55 -4.29 8.02
N LEU A 45 -10.50 -4.57 7.32
CA LEU A 45 -9.24 -4.10 7.78
C LEU A 45 -9.41 -2.58 7.69
N ASP A 46 -9.86 -1.98 8.79
CA ASP A 46 -10.00 -0.52 8.91
C ASP A 46 -8.63 0.12 9.20
N GLU A 47 -7.59 -0.71 9.28
CA GLU A 47 -6.21 -0.34 9.61
C GLU A 47 -5.23 -1.09 8.72
N LEU A 48 -4.07 -0.49 8.47
CA LEU A 48 -2.95 -1.12 7.78
C LEU A 48 -2.39 -2.26 8.64
N ASP A 49 -2.08 -3.40 8.04
CA ASP A 49 -1.69 -4.61 8.76
C ASP A 49 -0.22 -4.99 8.45
N LEU A 50 0.66 -4.69 9.39
CA LEU A 50 2.10 -5.02 9.36
C LEU A 50 2.39 -6.54 9.34
N THR A 51 1.39 -7.38 9.66
CA THR A 51 1.57 -8.83 9.72
C THR A 51 1.36 -9.52 8.39
N LEU A 52 0.79 -8.80 7.42
CA LEU A 52 0.58 -9.30 6.07
C LEU A 52 1.88 -9.27 5.26
N GLU A 53 1.98 -10.18 4.30
CA GLU A 53 3.07 -10.19 3.34
C GLU A 53 2.91 -9.02 2.36
N PRO A 54 3.97 -8.30 2.02
CA PRO A 54 3.88 -7.18 1.10
C PRO A 54 3.53 -7.66 -0.32
N TYR A 55 2.63 -6.92 -0.98
CA TYR A 55 2.04 -7.33 -2.26
C TYR A 55 3.07 -7.46 -3.40
N TYR A 56 4.00 -6.50 -3.49
CA TYR A 56 5.07 -6.48 -4.50
C TYR A 56 6.38 -7.09 -3.99
N GLY A 57 6.37 -7.70 -2.80
CA GLY A 57 7.51 -8.42 -2.24
C GLY A 57 8.39 -7.57 -1.32
N GLU A 58 9.57 -8.11 -1.06
CA GLU A 58 10.52 -7.53 -0.10
C GLU A 58 11.96 -7.65 -0.59
N THR A 59 12.87 -6.83 -0.06
CA THR A 59 14.29 -6.88 -0.40
C THR A 59 15.18 -6.45 0.77
N ASP A 60 16.41 -6.97 0.79
CA ASP A 60 17.48 -6.47 1.63
C ASP A 60 18.24 -5.38 0.87
N LEU A 61 18.37 -4.19 1.46
CA LEU A 61 19.23 -3.12 0.96
C LEU A 61 20.29 -2.75 1.99
N GLU A 62 21.54 -2.72 1.57
CA GLU A 62 22.67 -2.29 2.38
C GLU A 62 23.20 -0.94 1.85
N ALA A 63 23.63 -0.05 2.73
CA ALA A 63 24.19 1.24 2.34
C ALA A 63 25.25 1.09 1.24
N GLY A 64 25.12 1.86 0.18
CA GLY A 64 25.90 1.75 -1.06
C GLY A 64 25.40 0.68 -2.03
N PHE A 65 24.13 0.26 -1.91
CA PHE A 65 23.49 -0.72 -2.80
C PHE A 65 23.55 -0.31 -4.28
N THR A 66 23.49 -1.30 -5.14
CA THR A 66 23.44 -1.09 -6.59
C THR A 66 22.51 -2.09 -7.26
N PRO A 67 21.63 -1.67 -8.20
CA PRO A 67 21.52 -0.31 -8.74
C PRO A 67 20.98 0.68 -7.70
N ASP A 68 21.34 1.96 -7.81
CA ASP A 68 20.76 3.08 -7.09
C ASP A 68 20.30 4.12 -8.13
N PRO A 69 18.99 4.43 -8.27
CA PRO A 69 17.89 3.94 -7.42
C PRO A 69 17.58 2.45 -7.57
N PHE A 70 17.03 1.84 -6.51
CA PHE A 70 16.31 0.58 -6.57
C PHE A 70 14.85 0.89 -6.92
N GLU A 71 14.30 0.24 -7.94
CA GLU A 71 12.99 0.58 -8.49
C GLU A 71 12.06 -0.61 -8.54
N VAL A 72 10.77 -0.38 -8.26
CA VAL A 72 9.69 -1.36 -8.36
C VAL A 72 8.49 -0.74 -9.07
N GLU A 73 8.10 -1.29 -10.22
CA GLU A 73 6.86 -0.91 -10.91
C GLU A 73 5.66 -1.50 -10.16
N MET A 74 4.62 -0.70 -9.94
CA MET A 74 3.44 -1.15 -9.19
C MET A 74 2.18 -0.36 -9.57
N THR A 75 1.03 -0.97 -9.29
CA THR A 75 -0.28 -0.31 -9.32
C THR A 75 -0.72 -0.15 -7.87
N ILE A 76 -0.93 1.06 -7.42
CA ILE A 76 -1.17 1.39 -6.02
C ILE A 76 -2.58 1.92 -5.77
N GLY A 77 -2.96 2.04 -4.51
CA GLY A 77 -4.25 2.54 -4.06
C GLY A 77 -4.93 1.58 -3.08
N GLY A 78 -6.13 1.92 -2.63
CA GLY A 78 -6.85 1.08 -1.70
C GLY A 78 -8.10 1.73 -1.12
N SER A 79 -8.55 1.21 0.01
CA SER A 79 -9.78 1.68 0.66
C SER A 79 -9.62 2.04 2.14
N ILE A 80 -8.45 1.77 2.74
CA ILE A 80 -8.17 2.05 4.14
C ILE A 80 -7.67 3.49 4.25
N ASP A 81 -8.39 4.29 4.99
CA ASP A 81 -8.07 5.69 5.25
C ASP A 81 -6.88 5.79 6.22
N ALA A 82 -5.80 6.43 5.82
CA ALA A 82 -4.59 6.54 6.60
C ALA A 82 -4.63 7.65 7.67
N GLU A 83 -5.67 8.49 7.72
CA GLU A 83 -5.74 9.63 8.67
C GLU A 83 -5.65 9.20 10.15
N TYR A 84 -6.02 7.94 10.48
CA TYR A 84 -5.91 7.44 11.86
C TYR A 84 -4.47 7.31 12.37
N LEU A 85 -3.48 7.27 11.48
CA LEU A 85 -2.06 7.17 11.86
C LEU A 85 -1.49 8.48 12.43
N GLY A 86 -2.17 9.61 12.19
CA GLY A 86 -1.82 10.90 12.75
C GLY A 86 -1.55 12.01 11.72
N ASP A 87 -1.00 13.11 12.21
CA ASP A 87 -0.80 14.32 11.42
C ASP A 87 0.14 14.06 10.22
N GLY A 88 -0.33 14.43 9.02
CA GLY A 88 0.41 14.29 7.76
C GLY A 88 0.20 12.97 7.03
N CYS A 89 -0.47 11.99 7.63
CA CYS A 89 -0.89 10.78 6.93
C CYS A 89 -2.25 10.99 6.29
N VAL A 90 -2.32 10.91 4.98
CA VAL A 90 -3.56 11.08 4.20
C VAL A 90 -3.63 10.03 3.10
N GLY A 91 -4.80 9.89 2.49
CA GLY A 91 -5.04 8.99 1.38
C GLY A 91 -5.51 7.60 1.78
N PHE A 92 -5.65 6.75 0.78
CA PHE A 92 -6.28 5.43 0.91
C PHE A 92 -5.34 4.37 0.37
N ALA A 93 -4.96 3.42 1.21
CA ALA A 93 -4.03 2.34 0.88
C ALA A 93 -4.69 0.96 1.02
N ALA A 94 -3.99 -0.09 0.59
CA ALA A 94 -4.34 -1.49 0.84
C ALA A 94 -4.08 -1.87 2.31
N ALA A 95 -4.56 -3.02 2.74
CA ALA A 95 -4.31 -3.49 4.11
C ALA A 95 -2.86 -3.95 4.28
N GLU A 96 -2.36 -4.71 3.32
CA GLU A 96 -0.99 -5.18 3.27
C GLU A 96 -0.04 -4.08 2.80
N PRO A 97 1.24 -4.11 3.20
CA PRO A 97 2.26 -3.25 2.61
C PRO A 97 2.37 -3.49 1.10
N ASP A 98 2.62 -2.45 0.34
CA ASP A 98 2.98 -2.62 -1.07
C ASP A 98 4.36 -3.22 -1.22
N PHE A 99 5.33 -2.72 -0.44
CA PHE A 99 6.70 -3.21 -0.47
C PHE A 99 7.35 -3.18 0.92
N ARG A 100 8.35 -4.05 1.14
CA ARG A 100 9.12 -4.10 2.39
C ARG A 100 10.61 -4.02 2.12
N ILE A 101 11.33 -3.26 2.93
CA ILE A 101 12.79 -3.16 2.88
C ILE A 101 13.37 -3.57 4.23
N TYR A 102 14.40 -4.41 4.20
CA TYR A 102 15.28 -4.64 5.32
C TYR A 102 16.56 -3.83 5.09
N TRP A 103 16.63 -2.68 5.75
CA TRP A 103 17.76 -1.75 5.61
C TRP A 103 18.88 -2.10 6.57
N SER A 104 20.14 -2.03 6.08
CA SER A 104 21.33 -2.24 6.88
C SER A 104 22.46 -1.30 6.46
N GLY A 105 23.39 -1.06 7.40
CA GLY A 105 24.50 -0.17 7.18
C GLY A 105 24.21 1.27 7.56
N SER A 106 25.11 2.18 7.21
CA SER A 106 25.03 3.59 7.58
C SER A 106 25.07 4.47 6.34
N SER A 107 24.01 5.20 6.12
CA SER A 107 23.88 6.25 5.10
C SER A 107 23.52 7.57 5.76
N GLY A 108 23.90 8.68 5.17
CA GLY A 108 23.48 10.00 5.66
C GLY A 108 22.02 10.30 5.31
N GLU A 109 21.48 9.68 4.27
CA GLU A 109 20.11 9.90 3.81
C GLU A 109 19.64 8.67 3.04
N LEU A 110 18.35 8.34 3.22
CA LEU A 110 17.62 7.39 2.38
C LEU A 110 16.32 8.05 1.95
N ARG A 111 16.05 8.05 0.66
CA ARG A 111 14.85 8.60 0.06
C ARG A 111 13.99 7.50 -0.51
N MET A 112 12.70 7.62 -0.32
CA MET A 112 11.67 6.78 -0.92
C MET A 112 10.67 7.71 -1.59
N PHE A 113 10.43 7.53 -2.88
CA PHE A 113 9.42 8.31 -3.59
C PHE A 113 8.68 7.45 -4.61
N PHE A 114 7.47 7.84 -4.89
CA PHE A 114 6.68 7.23 -5.95
C PHE A 114 6.48 8.25 -7.05
N GLU A 115 6.60 7.81 -8.30
CA GLU A 115 6.35 8.62 -9.48
C GLU A 115 5.24 7.97 -10.29
N SER A 116 4.08 8.66 -10.37
CA SER A 116 2.92 8.19 -11.12
C SER A 116 3.13 8.35 -12.62
N GLU A 117 2.61 7.41 -13.42
CA GLU A 117 2.74 7.46 -14.90
C GLU A 117 1.81 8.50 -15.54
N ASP A 118 0.63 8.73 -14.97
CA ASP A 118 -0.47 9.52 -15.55
C ASP A 118 -0.90 10.72 -14.67
N ASP A 119 0.04 11.39 -14.00
CA ASP A 119 -0.25 12.51 -13.08
C ASP A 119 -1.26 12.16 -11.97
N GLY A 120 -1.28 10.90 -11.54
CA GLY A 120 -2.11 10.43 -10.43
C GLY A 120 -1.65 11.01 -9.10
N ASP A 121 -2.61 11.33 -8.23
CA ASP A 121 -2.41 11.94 -6.91
C ASP A 121 -2.13 10.83 -5.88
N ALA A 122 -0.85 10.50 -5.72
CA ALA A 122 -0.37 9.40 -4.88
C ALA A 122 0.00 9.86 -3.47
N THR A 123 -0.06 8.96 -2.50
CA THR A 123 0.36 9.20 -1.12
C THR A 123 1.31 8.09 -0.67
N MET A 124 2.24 8.39 0.22
CA MET A 124 3.17 7.40 0.78
C MET A 124 3.06 7.35 2.29
N ILE A 125 3.05 6.13 2.81
CA ILE A 125 2.99 5.83 4.24
C ILE A 125 4.09 4.82 4.53
N VAL A 126 4.97 5.13 5.47
CA VAL A 126 6.09 4.26 5.83
C VAL A 126 6.08 3.98 7.33
N ASN A 127 6.04 2.71 7.70
CA ASN A 127 6.31 2.27 9.07
C ASN A 127 7.81 2.07 9.24
N LEU A 128 8.37 2.70 10.27
CA LEU A 128 9.80 2.73 10.57
C LEU A 128 10.20 1.58 11.52
N PRO A 129 11.49 1.21 11.60
CA PRO A 129 11.97 0.14 12.49
C PRO A 129 11.66 0.31 13.97
N ASN A 130 11.41 1.54 14.43
CA ASN A 130 11.04 1.85 15.81
C ASN A 130 9.52 1.79 16.06
N GLY A 131 8.72 1.51 15.00
CA GLY A 131 7.26 1.46 15.02
C GLY A 131 6.57 2.79 14.81
N ASP A 132 7.32 3.89 14.60
CA ASP A 132 6.75 5.18 14.23
C ASP A 132 6.32 5.18 12.76
N TRP A 133 5.45 6.12 12.39
CA TRP A 133 4.98 6.33 11.04
C TRP A 133 5.48 7.65 10.47
N THR A 134 5.78 7.66 9.19
CA THR A 134 6.04 8.88 8.42
C THR A 134 5.28 8.81 7.11
N CYS A 135 4.73 9.94 6.69
CA CYS A 135 3.88 10.04 5.52
C CYS A 135 4.22 11.29 4.71
N ASP A 136 3.93 11.23 3.43
CA ASP A 136 3.97 12.37 2.52
C ASP A 136 2.97 12.16 1.38
N ASP A 137 2.42 13.24 0.82
CA ASP A 137 1.52 13.20 -0.33
C ASP A 137 2.01 14.05 -1.51
N ASP A 138 2.69 15.18 -1.24
CA ASP A 138 3.03 16.18 -2.24
C ASP A 138 4.48 16.68 -2.11
N ALA A 139 5.41 16.07 -2.78
CA ALA A 139 6.79 16.56 -2.81
C ALA A 139 6.93 17.79 -3.69
N ASP A 140 7.42 18.91 -3.12
CA ASP A 140 7.79 20.13 -3.83
C ASP A 140 6.74 20.68 -4.82
N GLY A 141 5.46 20.40 -4.57
CA GLY A 141 4.32 20.84 -5.39
C GLY A 141 4.02 19.95 -6.59
N THR A 142 4.51 18.73 -6.58
CA THR A 142 4.02 17.63 -7.43
C THR A 142 2.84 16.96 -6.76
N LEU A 143 2.22 15.96 -7.41
CA LEU A 143 1.23 15.05 -6.83
C LEU A 143 1.85 13.70 -6.46
N ASN A 144 3.17 13.68 -6.32
CA ASN A 144 3.96 12.48 -6.04
C ASN A 144 4.64 12.60 -4.68
N PRO A 145 4.54 11.60 -3.81
CA PRO A 145 5.09 11.63 -2.46
C PRO A 145 6.60 11.38 -2.42
N LEU A 146 7.26 11.97 -1.41
CA LEU A 146 8.68 11.77 -1.11
C LEU A 146 8.92 11.71 0.40
N VAL A 147 9.32 10.58 0.90
CA VAL A 147 9.81 10.41 2.27
C VAL A 147 11.33 10.48 2.29
N ILE A 148 11.87 11.36 3.12
CA ILE A 148 13.32 11.53 3.33
C ILE A 148 13.65 11.13 4.76
N LEU A 149 14.55 10.16 4.91
CA LEU A 149 15.03 9.69 6.19
C LEU A 149 16.51 10.12 6.36
N GLU A 150 16.76 11.03 7.29
CA GLU A 150 18.12 11.39 7.69
C GLU A 150 18.67 10.34 8.66
N ASP A 151 19.90 9.86 8.42
CA ASP A 151 20.55 8.82 9.23
C ASP A 151 19.61 7.59 9.47
N PRO A 152 19.13 6.92 8.40
CA PRO A 152 18.13 5.85 8.52
C PRO A 152 18.58 4.73 9.44
N ALA A 153 17.72 4.34 10.39
CA ALA A 153 17.99 3.26 11.31
C ALA A 153 18.01 1.90 10.59
N GLU A 154 18.88 0.99 11.01
CA GLU A 154 18.83 -0.40 10.52
C GLU A 154 17.54 -1.07 10.95
N GLY A 155 16.92 -1.87 10.05
CA GLY A 155 15.73 -2.64 10.34
C GLY A 155 14.73 -2.70 9.21
N GLN A 156 13.50 -3.07 9.55
CA GLN A 156 12.39 -3.24 8.63
C GLN A 156 11.65 -1.92 8.41
N TYR A 157 11.38 -1.63 7.15
CA TYR A 157 10.53 -0.55 6.68
C TYR A 157 9.40 -1.16 5.86
N ASP A 158 8.17 -0.96 6.28
CA ASP A 158 6.98 -1.33 5.52
C ASP A 158 6.43 -0.11 4.81
N ILE A 159 6.21 -0.21 3.51
CA ILE A 159 5.86 0.89 2.62
C ILE A 159 4.49 0.62 2.02
N TRP A 160 3.57 1.56 2.18
CA TRP A 160 2.30 1.63 1.48
C TRP A 160 2.29 2.84 0.57
N ILE A 161 1.84 2.66 -0.64
CA ILE A 161 1.57 3.74 -1.57
C ILE A 161 0.06 3.78 -1.80
N GLY A 162 -0.56 4.83 -1.33
CA GLY A 162 -1.99 5.06 -1.46
C GLY A 162 -2.33 6.00 -2.60
N SER A 163 -3.62 6.17 -2.84
CA SER A 163 -4.16 7.26 -3.65
C SER A 163 -4.81 8.31 -2.75
N TYR A 164 -4.72 9.58 -3.12
CA TYR A 164 -5.39 10.66 -2.36
C TYR A 164 -6.92 10.49 -2.35
N ARG A 165 -7.47 9.81 -3.35
CA ARG A 165 -8.91 9.55 -3.47
C ARG A 165 -9.23 8.07 -3.32
N ARG A 166 -10.18 7.78 -2.45
CA ARG A 166 -10.59 6.42 -2.16
C ARG A 166 -11.00 5.64 -3.41
N GLY A 167 -10.40 4.45 -3.59
CA GLY A 167 -10.72 3.54 -4.68
C GLY A 167 -10.16 3.94 -6.04
N GLU A 168 -9.26 4.91 -6.10
CA GLU A 168 -8.45 5.21 -7.27
C GLU A 168 -7.24 4.28 -7.29
N PHE A 169 -6.88 3.80 -8.47
CA PHE A 169 -5.67 3.01 -8.69
C PHE A 169 -4.75 3.77 -9.62
N ILE A 170 -3.47 3.83 -9.25
CA ILE A 170 -2.45 4.64 -9.94
C ILE A 170 -1.27 3.73 -10.29
N ASP A 171 -0.90 3.68 -11.57
CA ASP A 171 0.31 3.01 -12.03
C ASP A 171 1.53 3.92 -11.86
N GLY A 172 2.67 3.36 -11.48
CA GLY A 172 3.89 4.12 -11.31
C GLY A 172 5.04 3.30 -10.76
N THR A 173 6.08 4.00 -10.31
CA THR A 173 7.33 3.39 -9.85
C THR A 173 7.69 3.88 -8.46
N LEU A 174 7.86 2.95 -7.52
CA LEU A 174 8.54 3.21 -6.25
C LEU A 174 10.05 3.21 -6.48
N SER A 175 10.70 4.28 -6.07
CA SER A 175 12.16 4.41 -6.08
C SER A 175 12.70 4.55 -4.67
N VAL A 176 13.76 3.79 -4.36
CA VAL A 176 14.52 3.89 -3.12
C VAL A 176 15.96 4.28 -3.46
N THR A 177 16.50 5.32 -2.84
CA THR A 177 17.81 5.86 -3.24
C THR A 177 18.55 6.53 -2.08
N GLU A 178 19.88 6.46 -2.11
CA GLU A 178 20.79 7.26 -1.27
C GLU A 178 21.24 8.56 -1.98
N LEU A 179 20.78 8.76 -3.24
CA LEU A 179 21.08 9.95 -4.03
C LEU A 179 20.04 11.04 -3.76
N GLY A 180 20.39 12.29 -4.01
CA GLY A 180 19.47 13.43 -3.88
C GLY A 180 18.39 13.50 -4.98
N LEU A 181 17.78 12.35 -5.32
CA LEU A 181 16.72 12.25 -6.32
C LEU A 181 15.34 12.53 -5.69
N ALA A 182 14.41 13.00 -6.50
CA ALA A 182 13.02 13.27 -6.12
C ALA A 182 12.11 13.05 -7.34
N PRO A 183 10.79 12.85 -7.14
CA PRO A 183 9.85 12.70 -8.25
C PRO A 183 9.80 13.98 -9.10
N ALA A 184 9.42 13.83 -10.37
CA ALA A 184 9.32 14.93 -11.34
C ALA A 184 7.93 15.58 -11.35
#